data_adc087215759aeb88bfeced37166ab82
#
_entry.id   adc087215759aeb88bfeced37166ab82
#
_cell.length_a   1.000
_cell.length_b   1.000
_cell.length_c   1.000
_cell.angle_alpha   90.00
_cell.angle_beta   90.00
_cell.angle_gamma   90.00
#
_symmetry.space_group_name_H-M   'P 1'
#
loop_
_entity.id
_entity.type
_entity.pdbx_description
1 polymer ?
#
loop_
_entity_poly.entity_id
_entity_poly.type
_entity_poly.pdbx_seq_one_letter_code
_entity_poly.pdbx_strand_id
1 'polypeptide(L)'
;RNYRPDERLRKKINYFVQFKFLPGTGFYGFGLIHMIGGLTRTATAALRQLLDAGTLSNLPAGFKSRGIRVRDDAQPLQPGEFRDVDAPGGNIKDQFMTLPFKGPDQTLLQLMGIVVQGAQRFAAIADMQVGDMNQQAAVGTTVALLERGSRVMSAIHKRLYVGLKQEFKLLAEVFKTYLPPVYPYD
;
A
#
# COMPACT_ATOMS: atom_id res chain seq x y z
N ARG A 1 32.16 -25.49 -7.78
CA ARG A 1 33.33 -24.58 -7.61
C ARG A 1 33.88 -24.27 -9.00
N ASN A 2 33.61 -23.05 -9.49
CA ASN A 2 34.16 -22.62 -10.77
C ASN A 2 35.56 -22.08 -10.54
N TYR A 3 36.54 -22.69 -11.15
CA TYR A 3 37.92 -22.19 -11.18
C TYR A 3 38.44 -22.28 -12.61
N ARG A 4 39.33 -21.38 -12.96
CA ARG A 4 40.06 -21.46 -14.24
C ARG A 4 41.30 -22.34 -14.02
N PRO A 5 41.52 -23.38 -14.87
CA PRO A 5 42.59 -24.32 -14.66
C PRO A 5 44.00 -23.67 -14.72
N ASP A 6 44.10 -22.55 -15.42
CA ASP A 6 45.39 -21.83 -15.65
C ASP A 6 45.77 -20.86 -14.52
N GLU A 7 44.86 -20.62 -13.55
CA GLU A 7 45.16 -19.73 -12.43
C GLU A 7 45.69 -20.52 -11.23
N ARG A 8 46.89 -20.19 -10.73
CA ARG A 8 47.49 -20.78 -9.53
C ARG A 8 46.64 -20.61 -8.27
N LEU A 9 45.86 -19.53 -8.20
CA LEU A 9 44.97 -19.24 -7.10
C LEU A 9 43.51 -19.45 -7.53
N ARG A 10 42.79 -20.28 -6.77
CA ARG A 10 41.35 -20.52 -7.02
C ARG A 10 40.55 -19.29 -6.63
N LYS A 11 39.99 -18.59 -7.59
CA LYS A 11 39.07 -17.46 -7.36
C LYS A 11 37.62 -17.93 -7.43
N LYS A 12 36.80 -17.44 -6.48
CA LYS A 12 35.36 -17.66 -6.52
C LYS A 12 34.75 -16.77 -7.59
N ILE A 13 34.16 -17.35 -8.61
CA ILE A 13 33.42 -16.61 -9.63
C ILE A 13 31.95 -16.56 -9.18
N ASN A 14 31.44 -15.37 -8.95
CA ASN A 14 30.03 -15.13 -8.70
C ASN A 14 29.35 -14.72 -10.00
N TYR A 15 28.31 -15.46 -10.41
CA TYR A 15 27.48 -15.11 -11.58
C TYR A 15 26.22 -14.34 -11.20
N PHE A 16 25.98 -14.13 -9.91
CA PHE A 16 24.78 -13.49 -9.41
C PHE A 16 25.12 -12.19 -8.70
N VAL A 17 24.37 -11.15 -9.05
CA VAL A 17 24.46 -9.84 -8.41
C VAL A 17 23.17 -9.59 -7.64
N GLN A 18 23.31 -9.09 -6.41
CA GLN A 18 22.18 -8.74 -5.58
C GLN A 18 21.90 -7.24 -5.64
N PHE A 19 20.66 -6.88 -5.93
CA PHE A 19 20.13 -5.55 -5.76
C PHE A 19 19.32 -5.49 -4.47
N LYS A 20 19.84 -4.79 -3.46
CA LYS A 20 19.16 -4.64 -2.17
C LYS A 20 18.66 -3.22 -1.99
N PHE A 21 17.39 -3.07 -1.64
CA PHE A 21 16.82 -1.78 -1.29
C PHE A 21 17.34 -1.32 0.09
N LEU A 22 17.16 -2.15 1.11
CA LEU A 22 17.80 -2.01 2.41
C LEU A 22 18.56 -3.29 2.73
N PRO A 23 19.83 -3.21 3.21
CA PRO A 23 20.59 -4.38 3.57
C PRO A 23 19.98 -5.03 4.82
N GLY A 24 19.77 -6.34 4.76
CA GLY A 24 19.46 -7.19 5.89
C GLY A 24 20.70 -7.86 6.45
N THR A 25 20.56 -8.60 7.55
CA THR A 25 21.64 -9.37 8.17
C THR A 25 22.04 -10.62 7.39
N GLY A 26 21.22 -11.04 6.42
CA GLY A 26 21.46 -12.23 5.59
C GLY A 26 21.57 -11.93 4.09
N PHE A 27 21.34 -12.99 3.31
CA PHE A 27 21.36 -12.88 1.85
C PHE A 27 20.27 -11.95 1.34
N TYR A 28 19.08 -11.98 1.94
CA TYR A 28 17.96 -11.14 1.55
C TYR A 28 18.02 -9.76 2.21
N GLY A 29 17.56 -8.74 1.47
CA GLY A 29 17.36 -7.39 1.98
C GLY A 29 15.90 -7.14 2.36
N PHE A 30 15.64 -6.02 3.00
CA PHE A 30 14.31 -5.54 3.30
C PHE A 30 13.81 -4.64 2.16
N GLY A 31 12.61 -4.91 1.67
CA GLY A 31 11.90 -4.07 0.72
C GLY A 31 10.91 -3.14 1.41
N LEU A 32 10.31 -2.26 0.65
CA LEU A 32 9.31 -1.30 1.13
C LEU A 32 8.12 -2.01 1.79
N ILE A 33 7.69 -3.14 1.25
CA ILE A 33 6.58 -3.94 1.79
C ILE A 33 6.85 -4.39 3.23
N HIS A 34 8.09 -4.75 3.56
CA HIS A 34 8.45 -5.14 4.93
C HIS A 34 8.30 -3.97 5.92
N MET A 35 8.51 -2.74 5.44
CA MET A 35 8.45 -1.54 6.28
C MET A 35 7.02 -1.05 6.49
N ILE A 36 6.22 -1.00 5.43
CA ILE A 36 4.88 -0.38 5.46
C ILE A 36 3.74 -1.39 5.40
N GLY A 37 4.01 -2.67 5.14
CA GLY A 37 2.97 -3.69 4.94
C GLY A 37 2.02 -3.85 6.13
N GLY A 38 2.55 -3.77 7.36
CA GLY A 38 1.74 -3.78 8.57
C GLY A 38 0.78 -2.59 8.66
N LEU A 39 1.29 -1.39 8.38
CA LEU A 39 0.50 -0.15 8.38
C LEU A 39 -0.57 -0.16 7.29
N THR A 40 -0.23 -0.62 6.09
CA THR A 40 -1.18 -0.75 4.98
C THR A 40 -2.30 -1.73 5.31
N ARG A 41 -1.97 -2.87 5.94
CA ARG A 41 -2.97 -3.85 6.38
C ARG A 41 -3.92 -3.24 7.42
N THR A 42 -3.40 -2.49 8.38
CA THR A 42 -4.21 -1.81 9.41
C THR A 42 -5.11 -0.76 8.78
N ALA A 43 -4.60 0.09 7.90
CA ALA A 43 -5.40 1.09 7.20
C ALA A 43 -6.53 0.45 6.36
N THR A 44 -6.22 -0.63 5.65
CA THR A 44 -7.23 -1.37 4.87
C THR A 44 -8.30 -1.99 5.75
N ALA A 45 -7.94 -2.55 6.91
CA ALA A 45 -8.90 -3.10 7.86
C ALA A 45 -9.80 -2.00 8.45
N ALA A 46 -9.23 -0.86 8.83
CA ALA A 46 -9.98 0.29 9.33
C ALA A 46 -10.95 0.83 8.28
N LEU A 47 -10.52 0.95 7.03
CA LEU A 47 -11.37 1.39 5.92
C LEU A 47 -12.55 0.43 5.69
N ARG A 48 -12.30 -0.88 5.71
CA ARG A 48 -13.38 -1.89 5.58
C ARG A 48 -14.40 -1.75 6.71
N GLN A 49 -13.96 -1.61 7.95
CA GLN A 49 -14.86 -1.43 9.09
C GLN A 49 -15.71 -0.14 8.98
N LEU A 50 -15.12 0.96 8.48
CA LEU A 50 -15.84 2.20 8.23
C LEU A 50 -16.90 2.03 7.14
N LEU A 51 -16.57 1.35 6.05
CA LEU A 51 -17.50 1.07 4.95
C LEU A 51 -18.64 0.12 5.40
N ASP A 52 -18.31 -0.92 6.16
CA ASP A 52 -19.29 -1.86 6.70
C ASP A 52 -20.25 -1.14 7.67
N ALA A 53 -19.72 -0.33 8.58
CA ALA A 53 -20.55 0.47 9.50
C ALA A 53 -21.42 1.46 8.75
N GLY A 54 -20.90 2.13 7.71
CA GLY A 54 -21.67 3.01 6.85
C GLY A 54 -22.79 2.29 6.11
N THR A 55 -22.52 1.11 5.57
CA THR A 55 -23.50 0.29 4.87
C THR A 55 -24.63 -0.16 5.82
N LEU A 56 -24.28 -0.66 7.01
CA LEU A 56 -25.26 -1.08 8.02
C LEU A 56 -26.08 0.09 8.56
N SER A 57 -25.49 1.27 8.67
CA SER A 57 -26.18 2.47 9.10
C SER A 57 -27.17 2.98 8.05
N ASN A 58 -26.82 2.90 6.76
CA ASN A 58 -27.65 3.37 5.65
C ASN A 58 -28.72 2.36 5.24
N LEU A 59 -28.49 1.07 5.48
CA LEU A 59 -29.45 -0.02 5.21
C LEU A 59 -29.77 -0.71 6.54
N PRO A 60 -30.60 -0.09 7.38
CA PRO A 60 -30.90 -0.65 8.69
C PRO A 60 -31.67 -1.95 8.53
N ALA A 61 -31.19 -3.00 9.16
CA ALA A 61 -31.92 -4.25 9.34
C ALA A 61 -32.73 -4.23 10.64
N GLY A 62 -33.78 -5.03 10.71
CA GLY A 62 -34.62 -5.10 11.88
C GLY A 62 -35.35 -6.43 12.00
N PHE A 63 -36.09 -6.56 13.08
CA PHE A 63 -36.98 -7.70 13.30
C PHE A 63 -38.42 -7.28 13.11
N LYS A 64 -39.18 -8.14 12.42
CA LYS A 64 -40.65 -8.00 12.36
C LYS A 64 -41.35 -9.08 13.22
N SER A 65 -42.43 -8.72 13.88
CA SER A 65 -43.22 -9.67 14.64
C SER A 65 -43.83 -10.73 13.72
N ARG A 66 -43.96 -11.96 14.23
CA ARG A 66 -44.58 -13.04 13.49
C ARG A 66 -46.06 -12.77 13.35
N GLY A 67 -46.58 -12.70 12.14
CA GLY A 67 -48.00 -12.43 11.86
C GLY A 67 -48.27 -11.18 11.04
N ILE A 68 -47.29 -10.30 10.90
CA ILE A 68 -47.37 -9.17 9.97
C ILE A 68 -47.26 -9.70 8.55
N ARG A 69 -48.25 -9.37 7.73
CA ARG A 69 -48.20 -9.61 6.29
C ARG A 69 -47.98 -8.29 5.57
N VAL A 70 -46.86 -8.19 4.86
CA VAL A 70 -46.60 -7.07 3.95
C VAL A 70 -46.94 -7.52 2.56
N ARG A 71 -47.71 -6.76 1.84
CA ARG A 71 -48.03 -7.06 0.44
C ARG A 71 -46.74 -6.94 -0.36
N ASP A 72 -46.39 -7.97 -1.15
CA ASP A 72 -45.17 -8.05 -1.95
C ASP A 72 -43.85 -7.99 -1.17
N ASP A 73 -43.76 -8.71 -0.04
CA ASP A 73 -42.60 -8.80 0.86
C ASP A 73 -41.32 -9.27 0.12
N ALA A 74 -41.45 -9.88 -1.07
CA ALA A 74 -40.32 -10.37 -1.87
C ALA A 74 -39.61 -9.31 -2.74
N GLN A 75 -40.21 -8.12 -2.90
CA GLN A 75 -39.64 -7.06 -3.71
C GLN A 75 -39.10 -5.92 -2.86
N PRO A 76 -37.96 -5.32 -3.18
CA PRO A 76 -37.46 -4.16 -2.48
C PRO A 76 -38.37 -2.95 -2.68
N LEU A 77 -38.60 -2.16 -1.61
CA LEU A 77 -39.35 -0.91 -1.64
C LEU A 77 -38.62 0.10 -2.55
N GLN A 78 -39.42 0.74 -3.42
CA GLN A 78 -38.93 1.83 -4.26
C GLN A 78 -39.05 3.18 -3.52
N PRO A 79 -38.18 4.15 -3.81
CA PRO A 79 -38.31 5.49 -3.21
C PRO A 79 -39.68 6.11 -3.51
N GLY A 80 -40.44 6.46 -2.47
CA GLY A 80 -41.76 7.03 -2.59
C GLY A 80 -42.93 6.03 -2.64
N GLU A 81 -42.65 4.73 -2.53
CA GLU A 81 -43.67 3.68 -2.52
C GLU A 81 -44.24 3.48 -1.10
N PHE A 82 -45.56 3.39 -1.00
CA PHE A 82 -46.29 3.01 0.23
C PHE A 82 -46.93 1.63 0.01
N ARG A 83 -46.69 0.72 0.95
CA ARG A 83 -47.25 -0.64 0.91
C ARG A 83 -48.22 -0.87 2.05
N ASP A 84 -49.30 -1.59 1.73
CA ASP A 84 -50.28 -2.01 2.71
C ASP A 84 -49.69 -3.08 3.64
N VAL A 85 -49.89 -2.92 4.94
CA VAL A 85 -49.43 -3.82 5.98
C VAL A 85 -50.59 -4.25 6.86
N ASP A 86 -50.86 -5.55 6.87
CA ASP A 86 -51.82 -6.13 7.83
C ASP A 86 -51.10 -6.38 9.17
N ALA A 87 -51.50 -5.59 10.17
CA ALA A 87 -50.96 -5.67 11.52
C ALA A 87 -52.05 -6.08 12.52
N PRO A 88 -52.19 -7.35 12.84
CA PRO A 88 -53.27 -7.84 13.70
C PRO A 88 -53.16 -7.40 15.18
N GLY A 89 -52.14 -6.66 15.56
CA GLY A 89 -51.92 -6.16 16.93
C GLY A 89 -52.06 -4.65 17.13
N GLY A 90 -52.58 -3.91 16.17
CA GLY A 90 -53.00 -2.50 16.31
C GLY A 90 -51.91 -1.47 15.99
N ASN A 91 -50.70 -1.53 16.55
CA ASN A 91 -49.66 -0.51 16.34
C ASN A 91 -48.50 -1.07 15.50
N ILE A 92 -48.34 -0.57 14.28
CA ILE A 92 -47.29 -1.01 13.37
C ILE A 92 -45.90 -0.73 13.97
N LYS A 93 -45.73 0.38 14.69
CA LYS A 93 -44.43 0.78 15.29
C LYS A 93 -43.94 -0.21 16.36
N ASP A 94 -44.84 -0.84 17.11
CA ASP A 94 -44.46 -1.79 18.17
C ASP A 94 -44.13 -3.17 17.61
N GLN A 95 -44.42 -3.41 16.34
CA GLN A 95 -44.26 -4.69 15.69
C GLN A 95 -43.00 -4.76 14.81
N PHE A 96 -42.34 -3.62 14.58
CA PHE A 96 -41.06 -3.51 13.89
C PHE A 96 -40.00 -2.97 14.85
N MET A 97 -38.95 -3.73 15.04
CA MET A 97 -37.79 -3.31 15.81
C MET A 97 -36.61 -3.16 14.88
N THR A 98 -36.15 -1.94 14.63
CA THR A 98 -34.92 -1.68 13.92
C THR A 98 -33.73 -1.94 14.84
N LEU A 99 -32.74 -2.65 14.38
CA LEU A 99 -31.49 -2.83 15.13
C LEU A 99 -30.73 -1.50 15.18
N PRO A 100 -30.30 -1.06 16.39
CA PRO A 100 -29.54 0.17 16.53
C PRO A 100 -28.07 -0.03 16.02
N PHE A 101 -27.88 0.06 14.74
CA PHE A 101 -26.54 0.06 14.18
C PHE A 101 -25.87 1.41 14.46
N LYS A 102 -24.67 1.33 15.04
CA LYS A 102 -23.83 2.50 15.25
C LYS A 102 -23.24 2.95 13.91
N GLY A 103 -23.33 4.24 13.60
CA GLY A 103 -22.72 4.82 12.41
C GLY A 103 -21.18 4.72 12.43
N PRO A 104 -20.53 5.12 11.33
CA PRO A 104 -19.07 5.09 11.23
C PRO A 104 -18.42 5.86 12.39
N ASP A 105 -17.42 5.25 13.02
CA ASP A 105 -16.74 5.83 14.17
C ASP A 105 -15.69 6.87 13.71
N GLN A 106 -15.84 8.11 14.19
CA GLN A 106 -14.94 9.21 13.87
C GLN A 106 -13.51 8.96 14.41
N THR A 107 -13.40 8.26 15.54
CA THR A 107 -12.08 7.90 16.11
C THR A 107 -11.33 6.94 15.22
N LEU A 108 -12.03 6.00 14.58
CA LEU A 108 -11.46 5.07 13.62
C LEU A 108 -10.97 5.77 12.34
N LEU A 109 -11.72 6.79 11.89
CA LEU A 109 -11.30 7.63 10.76
C LEU A 109 -10.02 8.41 11.08
N GLN A 110 -9.93 8.99 12.28
CA GLN A 110 -8.72 9.69 12.75
C GLN A 110 -7.54 8.74 12.87
N LEU A 111 -7.75 7.53 13.42
CA LEU A 111 -6.72 6.50 13.51
C LEU A 111 -6.18 6.13 12.12
N MET A 112 -7.07 5.94 11.15
CA MET A 112 -6.69 5.67 9.76
C MET A 112 -5.81 6.79 9.20
N GLY A 113 -6.15 8.06 9.44
CA GLY A 113 -5.34 9.21 9.05
C GLY A 113 -3.93 9.19 9.65
N ILE A 114 -3.81 8.89 10.94
CA ILE A 114 -2.51 8.77 11.63
C ILE A 114 -1.68 7.63 11.04
N VAL A 115 -2.29 6.48 10.78
CA VAL A 115 -1.61 5.32 10.18
C VAL A 115 -1.11 5.64 8.77
N VAL A 116 -1.92 6.32 7.96
CA VAL A 116 -1.52 6.75 6.59
C VAL A 116 -0.35 7.72 6.64
N GLN A 117 -0.41 8.74 7.51
CA GLN A 117 0.71 9.67 7.70
C GLN A 117 1.98 8.97 8.18
N GLY A 118 1.84 8.01 9.11
CA GLY A 118 2.96 7.17 9.54
C GLY A 118 3.57 6.39 8.39
N ALA A 119 2.75 5.75 7.55
CA ALA A 119 3.20 5.00 6.39
C ALA A 119 3.94 5.88 5.38
N GLN A 120 3.43 7.09 5.10
CA GLN A 120 4.09 8.06 4.22
C GLN A 120 5.47 8.46 4.73
N ARG A 121 5.62 8.70 6.03
CA ARG A 121 6.91 9.01 6.65
C ARG A 121 7.91 7.85 6.54
N PHE A 122 7.47 6.61 6.76
CA PHE A 122 8.30 5.42 6.62
C PHE A 122 8.70 5.14 5.16
N ALA A 123 7.82 5.42 4.22
CA ALA A 123 8.11 5.24 2.80
C ALA A 123 9.12 6.29 2.28
N ALA A 124 9.46 7.29 3.09
CA ALA A 124 10.22 8.46 2.66
C ALA A 124 9.62 9.15 1.41
N ILE A 125 8.35 8.90 1.17
CA ILE A 125 7.54 9.70 0.27
C ILE A 125 7.22 10.96 1.08
N ALA A 126 8.27 11.72 1.37
CA ALA A 126 8.09 13.07 1.84
C ALA A 126 7.31 13.78 0.75
N ASP A 127 6.33 14.55 1.17
CA ASP A 127 5.52 15.41 0.32
C ASP A 127 6.40 16.19 -0.67
N MET A 128 6.81 15.52 -1.72
CA MET A 128 7.26 16.12 -2.95
C MET A 128 6.03 16.53 -3.75
N GLN A 129 5.01 17.05 -3.07
CA GLN A 129 3.94 17.79 -3.69
C GLN A 129 4.51 19.15 -4.08
N VAL A 130 5.31 19.12 -5.13
CA VAL A 130 5.82 20.35 -5.80
C VAL A 130 4.65 21.22 -6.29
N GLY A 131 3.43 20.68 -6.32
CA GLY A 131 2.22 21.40 -6.73
C GLY A 131 1.49 22.17 -5.63
N ASP A 132 1.66 21.81 -4.36
CA ASP A 132 0.98 22.46 -3.22
C ASP A 132 1.88 23.44 -2.44
N MET A 133 3.09 23.65 -2.93
CA MET A 133 3.96 24.66 -2.35
C MET A 133 3.38 26.05 -2.63
N ASN A 134 3.03 26.71 -1.55
CA ASN A 134 2.64 28.11 -1.52
C ASN A 134 3.57 28.89 -2.46
N GLN A 135 3.03 29.49 -3.51
CA GLN A 135 3.78 30.25 -4.54
C GLN A 135 4.65 31.39 -3.96
N GLN A 136 4.51 31.66 -2.67
CA GLN A 136 5.25 32.68 -1.92
C GLN A 136 6.42 32.11 -1.09
N ALA A 137 6.69 30.79 -1.13
CA ALA A 137 7.85 30.24 -0.44
C ALA A 137 9.14 30.68 -1.13
N ALA A 138 10.06 31.27 -0.37
CA ALA A 138 11.36 31.70 -0.89
C ALA A 138 12.06 30.52 -1.59
N VAL A 139 12.61 30.75 -2.78
CA VAL A 139 13.27 29.75 -3.62
C VAL A 139 14.31 28.92 -2.82
N GLY A 140 15.00 29.56 -1.87
CA GLY A 140 15.97 28.91 -1.01
C GLY A 140 15.41 27.85 -0.06
N THR A 141 14.19 28.05 0.47
CA THR A 141 13.53 27.07 1.34
C THR A 141 13.05 25.86 0.55
N THR A 142 12.58 26.07 -0.66
CA THR A 142 12.15 25.03 -1.58
C THR A 142 13.32 24.12 -1.97
N VAL A 143 14.47 24.71 -2.32
CA VAL A 143 15.69 23.99 -2.67
C VAL A 143 16.21 23.19 -1.46
N ALA A 144 16.21 23.77 -0.25
CA ALA A 144 16.65 23.07 0.95
C ALA A 144 15.75 21.87 1.32
N LEU A 145 14.44 21.99 1.11
CA LEU A 145 13.48 20.87 1.33
C LEU A 145 13.67 19.76 0.31
N LEU A 146 13.86 20.12 -0.97
CA LEU A 146 14.17 19.15 -2.03
C LEU A 146 15.49 18.43 -1.77
N GLU A 147 16.52 19.17 -1.35
CA GLU A 147 17.82 18.58 -0.99
C GLU A 147 17.69 17.60 0.18
N ARG A 148 16.93 17.96 1.20
CA ARG A 148 16.69 17.07 2.34
C ARG A 148 15.94 15.79 1.97
N GLY A 149 14.90 15.89 1.13
CA GLY A 149 14.16 14.74 0.60
C GLY A 149 15.04 13.85 -0.29
N SER A 150 15.90 14.45 -1.11
CA SER A 150 16.78 13.71 -2.02
C SER A 150 17.90 12.92 -1.30
N ARG A 151 18.29 13.30 -0.08
CA ARG A 151 19.33 12.60 0.68
C ARG A 151 18.99 11.14 0.98
N VAL A 152 17.76 10.84 1.37
CA VAL A 152 17.31 9.47 1.63
C VAL A 152 17.28 8.66 0.34
N MET A 153 16.75 9.24 -0.74
CA MET A 153 16.71 8.60 -2.05
C MET A 153 18.11 8.39 -2.62
N SER A 154 19.05 9.32 -2.39
CA SER A 154 20.43 9.18 -2.83
C SER A 154 21.15 7.99 -2.19
N ALA A 155 20.84 7.68 -0.94
CA ALA A 155 21.40 6.50 -0.26
C ALA A 155 20.91 5.19 -0.88
N ILE A 156 19.64 5.11 -1.28
CA ILE A 156 19.08 3.96 -1.98
C ILE A 156 19.71 3.84 -3.38
N HIS A 157 19.79 4.95 -4.12
CA HIS A 157 20.45 5.02 -5.43
C HIS A 157 21.89 4.52 -5.36
N LYS A 158 22.68 4.96 -4.38
CA LYS A 158 24.07 4.50 -4.21
C LYS A 158 24.16 2.98 -4.05
N ARG A 159 23.22 2.37 -3.34
CA ARG A 159 23.17 0.90 -3.19
C ARG A 159 22.87 0.19 -4.52
N LEU A 160 21.93 0.74 -5.29
CA LEU A 160 21.64 0.23 -6.64
C LEU A 160 22.85 0.36 -7.56
N TYR A 161 23.56 1.49 -7.53
CA TYR A 161 24.80 1.68 -8.28
C TYR A 161 25.90 0.69 -7.90
N VAL A 162 25.99 0.30 -6.63
CA VAL A 162 26.95 -0.75 -6.22
C VAL A 162 26.62 -2.08 -6.87
N GLY A 163 25.31 -2.43 -6.94
CA GLY A 163 24.85 -3.62 -7.66
C GLY A 163 25.20 -3.56 -9.15
N LEU A 164 24.82 -2.46 -9.82
CA LEU A 164 25.16 -2.24 -11.24
C LEU A 164 26.66 -2.30 -11.50
N LYS A 165 27.48 -1.70 -10.65
CA LYS A 165 28.95 -1.78 -10.77
C LYS A 165 29.45 -3.23 -10.72
N GLN A 166 28.87 -4.07 -9.88
CA GLN A 166 29.22 -5.49 -9.82
C GLN A 166 28.78 -6.22 -11.07
N GLU A 167 27.59 -5.93 -11.59
CA GLU A 167 27.07 -6.50 -12.82
C GLU A 167 27.98 -6.17 -14.01
N PHE A 168 28.32 -4.89 -14.21
CA PHE A 168 29.22 -4.49 -15.29
C PHE A 168 30.61 -5.12 -15.19
N LYS A 169 31.12 -5.33 -13.98
CA LYS A 169 32.39 -6.04 -13.81
C LYS A 169 32.30 -7.50 -14.25
N LEU A 170 31.21 -8.19 -13.89
CA LEU A 170 30.96 -9.56 -14.32
C LEU A 170 30.77 -9.65 -15.84
N LEU A 171 30.02 -8.71 -16.43
CA LEU A 171 29.84 -8.63 -17.88
C LEU A 171 31.18 -8.43 -18.58
N ALA A 172 32.05 -7.54 -18.08
CA ALA A 172 33.38 -7.35 -18.63
C ALA A 172 34.25 -8.62 -18.56
N GLU A 173 34.16 -9.39 -17.46
CA GLU A 173 34.84 -10.67 -17.33
C GLU A 173 34.31 -11.73 -18.31
N VAL A 174 33.00 -11.78 -18.51
CA VAL A 174 32.33 -12.67 -19.46
C VAL A 174 32.75 -12.30 -20.87
N PHE A 175 32.71 -11.02 -21.23
CA PHE A 175 33.13 -10.56 -22.54
C PHE A 175 34.59 -10.88 -22.82
N LYS A 176 35.49 -10.65 -21.86
CA LYS A 176 36.89 -11.02 -21.97
C LYS A 176 37.11 -12.51 -22.21
N THR A 177 36.18 -13.36 -21.70
CA THR A 177 36.36 -14.81 -21.77
C THR A 177 35.79 -15.42 -23.04
N TYR A 178 34.66 -14.88 -23.53
CA TYR A 178 33.86 -15.49 -24.58
C TYR A 178 33.82 -14.70 -25.90
N LEU A 179 34.14 -13.40 -25.89
CA LEU A 179 34.17 -12.60 -27.10
C LEU A 179 35.52 -12.73 -27.80
N PRO A 180 35.57 -12.66 -29.14
CA PRO A 180 36.82 -12.61 -29.89
C PRO A 180 37.59 -11.34 -29.53
N PRO A 181 38.95 -11.37 -29.68
CA PRO A 181 39.82 -10.24 -29.28
C PRO A 181 39.57 -8.94 -30.07
N VAL A 182 38.95 -9.05 -31.22
CA VAL A 182 38.52 -7.90 -32.03
C VAL A 182 37.02 -8.04 -32.28
N TYR A 183 36.25 -7.09 -31.80
CA TYR A 183 34.81 -7.02 -32.05
C TYR A 183 34.55 -5.87 -33.03
N PRO A 184 33.98 -6.15 -34.23
CA PRO A 184 33.63 -5.09 -35.15
C PRO A 184 32.49 -4.26 -34.55
N TYR A 185 32.74 -2.97 -34.42
CA TYR A 185 31.66 -1.99 -34.21
C TYR A 185 31.16 -1.57 -35.60
N ASP A 186 29.95 -1.88 -35.92
CA ASP A 186 29.23 -1.32 -37.07
C ASP A 186 28.57 -0.01 -36.66
#